data_42bd1c84c57be404a5e89cea7937d702
#
_entry.id   42bd1c84c57be404a5e89cea7937d702
#
_cell.length_a   1.000
_cell.length_b   1.000
_cell.length_c   1.000
_cell.angle_alpha   90.00
_cell.angle_beta   90.00
_cell.angle_gamma   90.00
#
_symmetry.space_group_name_H-M   'P 1'
#
loop_
_entity.id
_entity.type
_entity.pdbx_description
1 polymer ?
#
loop_
_entity_poly.entity_id
_entity_poly.type
_entity_poly.pdbx_seq_one_letter_code
_entity_poly.pdbx_strand_id
1 'polypeptide(L)'
;MKKVVVFLADGFEEVEGLTVVDLLRRAGAVVETVSVMGKLQIDGAHGIQVEADELFEKAFFDDAELLVLPGGMPGTLHLKEHKGLADLLCKFNEKGKRIAAICAAPTVFGALGLLKEKAACCYPGMEEQLNCKEAKFCSFVTDGNLSLIHI
;
A
#
# COMPACT_ATOMS: atom_id res chain seq x y z
N MET A 1 -18.65 7.58 -7.29
CA MET A 1 -17.52 6.70 -7.65
C MET A 1 -16.62 6.56 -6.44
N LYS A 2 -16.12 5.35 -6.20
CA LYS A 2 -15.24 5.09 -5.06
C LYS A 2 -13.84 5.60 -5.35
N LYS A 3 -13.27 6.40 -4.45
CA LYS A 3 -11.90 6.89 -4.57
C LYS A 3 -10.94 5.86 -3.97
N VAL A 4 -9.87 5.58 -4.71
CA VAL A 4 -8.75 4.72 -4.30
C VAL A 4 -7.48 5.55 -4.30
N VAL A 5 -6.67 5.43 -3.27
CA VAL A 5 -5.36 6.09 -3.20
C VAL A 5 -4.26 5.03 -3.25
N VAL A 6 -3.33 5.19 -4.18
CA VAL A 6 -2.13 4.35 -4.30
C VAL A 6 -0.93 5.18 -3.93
N PHE A 7 -0.22 4.79 -2.86
CA PHE A 7 0.95 5.52 -2.40
C PHE A 7 2.21 5.11 -3.16
N LEU A 8 2.96 6.09 -3.62
CA LEU A 8 4.20 5.89 -4.36
C LEU A 8 5.40 6.45 -3.58
N ALA A 9 6.48 5.68 -3.58
CA ALA A 9 7.76 6.05 -3.01
C ALA A 9 8.90 5.65 -3.94
N ASP A 10 10.05 6.34 -3.88
CA ASP A 10 11.23 5.94 -4.63
C ASP A 10 11.60 4.48 -4.31
N GLY A 11 11.83 3.69 -5.35
CA GLY A 11 12.09 2.27 -5.25
C GLY A 11 10.84 1.38 -5.12
N PHE A 12 9.64 1.91 -5.45
CA PHE A 12 8.46 1.05 -5.56
C PHE A 12 8.56 0.10 -6.75
N GLU A 13 7.93 -1.07 -6.67
CA GLU A 13 7.87 -2.01 -7.77
C GLU A 13 6.84 -1.54 -8.81
N GLU A 14 7.30 -1.21 -10.02
CA GLU A 14 6.48 -0.60 -11.06
C GLU A 14 5.29 -1.47 -11.47
N VAL A 15 5.51 -2.78 -11.65
CA VAL A 15 4.44 -3.71 -12.03
C VAL A 15 3.33 -3.74 -10.96
N GLU A 16 3.69 -3.75 -9.69
CA GLU A 16 2.74 -3.81 -8.58
C GLU A 16 1.93 -2.53 -8.42
N GLY A 17 2.58 -1.38 -8.52
CA GLY A 17 1.91 -0.08 -8.40
C GLY A 17 1.07 0.27 -9.63
N LEU A 18 1.68 0.22 -10.81
CA LEU A 18 1.04 0.71 -12.03
C LEU A 18 -0.05 -0.22 -12.55
N THR A 19 0.08 -1.54 -12.38
CA THR A 19 -0.99 -2.49 -12.75
C THR A 19 -2.26 -2.24 -11.95
N VAL A 20 -2.14 -2.00 -10.64
CA VAL A 20 -3.28 -1.68 -9.78
C VAL A 20 -3.94 -0.37 -10.24
N VAL A 21 -3.15 0.67 -10.50
CA VAL A 21 -3.66 1.96 -10.99
C VAL A 21 -4.41 1.79 -12.31
N ASP A 22 -3.78 1.12 -13.30
CA ASP A 22 -4.37 0.94 -14.63
C ASP A 22 -5.68 0.14 -14.58
N LEU A 23 -5.66 -1.01 -13.91
CA LEU A 23 -6.84 -1.89 -13.84
C LEU A 23 -8.02 -1.23 -13.10
N LEU A 24 -7.76 -0.52 -12.01
CA LEU A 24 -8.82 0.17 -11.28
C LEU A 24 -9.38 1.36 -12.06
N ARG A 25 -8.54 2.13 -12.76
CA ARG A 25 -9.00 3.19 -13.65
C ARG A 25 -9.85 2.64 -14.80
N ARG A 26 -9.45 1.53 -15.41
CA ARG A 26 -10.26 0.82 -16.43
C ARG A 26 -11.60 0.33 -15.88
N ALA A 27 -11.64 -0.07 -14.62
CA ALA A 27 -12.87 -0.48 -13.95
C ALA A 27 -13.78 0.70 -13.53
N GLY A 28 -13.39 1.95 -13.82
CA GLY A 28 -14.17 3.16 -13.53
C GLY A 28 -14.00 3.71 -12.10
N ALA A 29 -13.00 3.23 -11.35
CA ALA A 29 -12.68 3.84 -10.06
C ALA A 29 -11.92 5.18 -10.25
N VAL A 30 -12.11 6.11 -9.33
CA VAL A 30 -11.27 7.32 -9.23
C VAL A 30 -10.00 6.92 -8.49
N VAL A 31 -8.89 6.82 -9.20
CA VAL A 31 -7.59 6.43 -8.61
C VAL A 31 -6.65 7.61 -8.62
N GLU A 32 -6.21 7.99 -7.44
CA GLU A 32 -5.21 9.02 -7.21
C GLU A 32 -3.90 8.37 -6.75
N THR A 33 -2.80 8.68 -7.42
CA THR A 33 -1.46 8.30 -6.98
C THR A 33 -0.87 9.40 -6.12
N VAL A 34 -0.36 9.04 -4.94
CA VAL A 34 0.10 10.01 -3.95
C VAL A 34 1.56 9.71 -3.57
N SER A 35 2.41 10.70 -3.77
CA SER A 35 3.83 10.63 -3.39
C SER A 35 4.02 10.85 -1.89
N VAL A 36 4.82 9.99 -1.25
CA VAL A 36 5.28 10.18 0.14
C VAL A 36 6.70 10.74 0.20
N MET A 37 7.28 11.15 -0.94
CA MET A 37 8.67 11.59 -1.05
C MET A 37 8.85 13.12 -1.03
N GLY A 38 7.78 13.90 -0.85
CA GLY A 38 7.84 15.37 -0.91
C GLY A 38 8.10 15.94 -2.31
N LYS A 39 8.06 15.12 -3.34
CA LYS A 39 8.22 15.46 -4.77
C LYS A 39 7.22 14.63 -5.59
N LEU A 40 6.71 15.17 -6.70
CA LEU A 40 5.79 14.42 -7.56
C LEU A 40 6.49 13.34 -8.38
N GLN A 41 7.72 13.58 -8.81
CA GLN A 41 8.51 12.59 -9.55
C GLN A 41 8.97 11.46 -8.63
N ILE A 42 8.63 10.23 -9.00
CA ILE A 42 8.98 9.01 -8.27
C ILE A 42 9.78 8.09 -9.19
N ASP A 43 10.90 7.62 -8.71
CA ASP A 43 11.76 6.68 -9.40
C ASP A 43 11.43 5.24 -8.95
N GLY A 44 10.94 4.41 -9.87
CA GLY A 44 10.68 3.00 -9.59
C GLY A 44 11.95 2.18 -9.37
N ALA A 45 11.81 0.99 -8.81
CA ALA A 45 12.91 0.07 -8.50
C ALA A 45 13.71 -0.35 -9.75
N HIS A 46 13.11 -0.28 -10.93
CA HIS A 46 13.72 -0.65 -12.21
C HIS A 46 14.00 0.56 -13.11
N GLY A 47 14.13 1.75 -12.54
CA GLY A 47 14.50 2.96 -13.25
C GLY A 47 13.40 3.58 -14.11
N ILE A 48 12.14 3.18 -13.92
CA ILE A 48 11.00 3.81 -14.60
C ILE A 48 10.51 4.96 -13.73
N GLN A 49 10.63 6.18 -14.26
CA GLN A 49 10.17 7.37 -13.59
C GLN A 49 8.69 7.62 -13.89
N VAL A 50 7.93 7.90 -12.85
CA VAL A 50 6.51 8.26 -12.93
C VAL A 50 6.24 9.56 -12.19
N GLU A 51 5.20 10.27 -12.58
CA GLU A 51 4.72 11.45 -11.87
C GLU A 51 3.45 11.09 -11.08
N ALA A 52 3.49 11.26 -9.76
CA ALA A 52 2.32 11.08 -8.91
C ALA A 52 1.31 12.22 -9.15
N ASP A 53 0.03 11.93 -8.96
CA ASP A 53 -1.02 12.93 -9.13
C ASP A 53 -0.97 14.02 -8.04
N GLU A 54 -0.56 13.66 -6.80
CA GLU A 54 -0.51 14.61 -5.70
C GLU A 54 0.61 14.26 -4.68
N LEU A 55 0.97 15.25 -3.86
CA LEU A 55 1.83 15.08 -2.69
C LEU A 55 0.99 14.66 -1.48
N PHE A 56 1.55 13.84 -0.58
CA PHE A 56 0.86 13.41 0.64
C PHE A 56 0.33 14.59 1.46
N GLU A 57 1.13 15.66 1.58
CA GLU A 57 0.81 16.84 2.37
C GLU A 57 -0.34 17.68 1.81
N LYS A 58 -0.70 17.46 0.55
CA LYS A 58 -1.76 18.18 -0.16
C LYS A 58 -2.98 17.32 -0.46
N ALA A 59 -2.81 16.00 -0.43
CA ALA A 59 -3.85 15.06 -0.79
C ALA A 59 -4.99 15.04 0.25
N PHE A 60 -6.22 14.84 -0.23
CA PHE A 60 -7.41 14.70 0.60
C PHE A 60 -7.85 13.24 0.68
N PHE A 61 -7.95 12.71 1.90
CA PHE A 61 -8.18 11.28 2.13
C PHE A 61 -9.57 10.93 2.68
N ASP A 62 -10.36 11.90 3.13
CA ASP A 62 -11.61 11.60 3.82
C ASP A 62 -12.65 10.91 2.92
N ASP A 63 -12.62 11.18 1.61
CA ASP A 63 -13.46 10.56 0.58
C ASP A 63 -12.91 9.24 0.05
N ALA A 64 -11.69 8.87 0.42
CA ALA A 64 -11.10 7.61 -0.01
C ALA A 64 -11.73 6.41 0.71
N GLU A 65 -11.96 5.33 -0.03
CA GLU A 65 -12.50 4.07 0.48
C GLU A 65 -11.47 2.95 0.58
N LEU A 66 -10.36 3.10 -0.15
CA LEU A 66 -9.28 2.12 -0.19
C LEU A 66 -7.93 2.83 -0.28
N LEU A 67 -7.00 2.40 0.54
CA LEU A 67 -5.58 2.77 0.47
C LEU A 67 -4.77 1.56 0.02
N VAL A 68 -3.85 1.75 -0.92
CA VAL A 68 -3.03 0.68 -1.51
C VAL A 68 -1.55 1.00 -1.38
N LEU A 69 -0.79 0.04 -0.90
CA LEU A 69 0.67 0.08 -0.80
C LEU A 69 1.30 -0.91 -1.78
N PRO A 70 1.95 -0.47 -2.86
CA PRO A 70 2.80 -1.34 -3.67
C PRO A 70 4.05 -1.76 -2.90
N GLY A 71 4.64 -2.87 -3.28
CA GLY A 71 5.91 -3.33 -2.74
C GLY A 71 7.12 -2.71 -3.44
N GLY A 72 8.19 -3.47 -3.48
CA GLY A 72 9.50 -3.01 -3.96
C GLY A 72 10.37 -2.45 -2.85
N MET A 73 11.68 -2.48 -3.09
CA MET A 73 12.69 -1.93 -2.17
C MET A 73 13.56 -0.91 -2.89
N PRO A 74 13.86 0.21 -2.27
CA PRO A 74 13.55 0.62 -0.89
C PRO A 74 12.16 1.25 -0.71
N GLY A 75 11.25 1.20 -1.70
CA GLY A 75 9.92 1.82 -1.64
C GLY A 75 9.15 1.46 -0.38
N THR A 76 9.12 0.17 -0.01
CA THR A 76 8.45 -0.30 1.21
C THR A 76 9.04 0.32 2.48
N LEU A 77 10.36 0.55 2.53
CA LEU A 77 11.00 1.20 3.68
C LEU A 77 10.57 2.67 3.80
N HIS A 78 10.52 3.39 2.68
CA HIS A 78 10.02 4.78 2.67
C HIS A 78 8.57 4.87 3.13
N LEU A 79 7.71 3.96 2.68
CA LEU A 79 6.32 3.89 3.15
C LEU A 79 6.25 3.61 4.65
N LYS A 80 7.08 2.70 5.17
CA LYS A 80 7.13 2.34 6.59
C LYS A 80 7.60 3.50 7.47
N GLU A 81 8.53 4.32 7.00
CA GLU A 81 9.10 5.44 7.74
C GLU A 81 8.22 6.69 7.72
N HIS A 82 7.25 6.78 6.82
CA HIS A 82 6.41 7.96 6.67
C HIS A 82 5.33 8.03 7.75
N LYS A 83 5.54 8.91 8.75
CA LYS A 83 4.64 9.02 9.93
C LYS A 83 3.20 9.37 9.57
N GLY A 84 2.99 10.31 8.66
CA GLY A 84 1.64 10.68 8.22
C GLY A 84 0.89 9.52 7.58
N LEU A 85 1.56 8.68 6.80
CA LEU A 85 0.97 7.47 6.23
C LEU A 85 0.65 6.45 7.32
N ALA A 86 1.53 6.26 8.30
CA ALA A 86 1.28 5.37 9.43
C ALA A 86 0.00 5.76 10.19
N ASP A 87 -0.14 7.04 10.51
CA ASP A 87 -1.32 7.58 11.20
C ASP A 87 -2.59 7.40 10.36
N LEU A 88 -2.50 7.64 9.05
CA LEU A 88 -3.61 7.48 8.11
C LEU A 88 -4.08 6.01 8.02
N LEU A 89 -3.14 5.07 7.92
CA LEU A 89 -3.44 3.63 7.87
C LEU A 89 -4.14 3.15 9.16
N CYS A 90 -3.63 3.56 10.32
CA CYS A 90 -4.28 3.27 11.61
C CYS A 90 -5.70 3.82 11.65
N LYS A 91 -5.90 5.07 11.26
CA LYS A 91 -7.22 5.73 11.23
C LYS A 91 -8.19 5.03 10.27
N PHE A 92 -7.71 4.59 9.10
CA PHE A 92 -8.53 3.81 8.14
C PHE A 92 -8.95 2.48 8.73
N ASN A 93 -8.00 1.77 9.34
CA ASN A 93 -8.28 0.49 9.98
C ASN A 93 -9.29 0.62 11.15
N GLU A 94 -9.15 1.61 12.01
CA GLU A 94 -10.09 1.90 13.11
C GLU A 94 -11.51 2.19 12.61
N LYS A 95 -11.64 2.86 11.47
CA LYS A 95 -12.92 3.14 10.82
C LYS A 95 -13.48 1.98 10.01
N GLY A 96 -12.78 0.85 9.95
CA GLY A 96 -13.17 -0.30 9.11
C GLY A 96 -13.07 -0.02 7.61
N LYS A 97 -12.38 1.05 7.19
CA LYS A 97 -12.11 1.32 5.78
C LYS A 97 -11.04 0.37 5.25
N ARG A 98 -11.04 0.13 3.95
CA ARG A 98 -10.18 -0.86 3.32
C ARG A 98 -8.74 -0.38 3.19
N ILE A 99 -7.81 -1.27 3.49
CA ILE A 99 -6.39 -1.11 3.24
C ILE A 99 -5.84 -2.35 2.54
N ALA A 100 -4.96 -2.16 1.58
CA ALA A 100 -4.36 -3.24 0.80
C ALA A 100 -2.86 -3.04 0.63
N ALA A 101 -2.13 -4.14 0.56
CA ALA A 101 -0.69 -4.13 0.34
C ALA A 101 -0.25 -5.38 -0.43
N ILE A 102 0.83 -5.25 -1.20
CA ILE A 102 1.36 -6.35 -2.03
C ILE A 102 2.85 -6.56 -1.75
N CYS A 103 3.30 -7.81 -1.88
CA CYS A 103 4.70 -8.21 -1.86
C CYS A 103 5.38 -7.91 -0.51
N ALA A 104 6.30 -6.97 -0.45
CA ALA A 104 6.96 -6.53 0.79
C ALA A 104 6.11 -5.58 1.63
N ALA A 105 5.16 -4.88 1.03
CA ALA A 105 4.39 -3.82 1.68
C ALA A 105 3.49 -4.27 2.84
N PRO A 106 2.98 -5.53 2.92
CA PRO A 106 2.28 -6.00 4.12
C PRO A 106 3.08 -5.87 5.42
N THR A 107 4.41 -5.83 5.35
CA THR A 107 5.26 -5.60 6.53
C THR A 107 5.08 -4.20 7.13
N VAL A 108 4.58 -3.23 6.37
CA VAL A 108 4.19 -1.90 6.88
C VAL A 108 3.02 -2.07 7.87
N PHE A 109 2.01 -2.84 7.49
CA PHE A 109 0.87 -3.13 8.38
C PHE A 109 1.30 -3.94 9.61
N GLY A 110 2.24 -4.87 9.43
CA GLY A 110 2.84 -5.64 10.52
C GLY A 110 3.54 -4.75 11.55
N ALA A 111 4.32 -3.78 11.09
CA ALA A 111 5.02 -2.82 11.94
C ALA A 111 4.05 -1.93 12.75
N LEU A 112 2.87 -1.65 12.20
CA LEU A 112 1.82 -0.86 12.86
C LEU A 112 0.92 -1.70 13.78
N GLY A 113 1.12 -3.01 13.86
CA GLY A 113 0.31 -3.92 14.66
C GLY A 113 -1.10 -4.18 14.13
N LEU A 114 -1.37 -3.84 12.86
CA LEU A 114 -2.69 -3.98 12.23
C LEU A 114 -3.05 -5.42 11.89
N LEU A 115 -2.07 -6.33 11.91
CA LEU A 115 -2.23 -7.73 11.53
C LEU A 115 -2.30 -8.71 12.70
N LYS A 116 -2.20 -8.25 13.96
CA LYS A 116 -2.10 -9.11 15.15
C LYS A 116 -3.19 -10.19 15.24
N GLU A 117 -4.42 -9.83 14.89
CA GLU A 117 -5.57 -10.75 14.96
C GLU A 117 -6.01 -11.21 13.56
N LYS A 118 -5.14 -11.08 12.56
CA LYS A 118 -5.45 -11.33 11.15
C LYS A 118 -4.61 -12.45 10.55
N ALA A 119 -5.20 -13.10 9.54
CA ALA A 119 -4.44 -13.87 8.57
C ALA A 119 -3.77 -12.92 7.57
N ALA A 120 -2.54 -13.21 7.18
CA ALA A 120 -1.77 -12.35 6.30
C ALA A 120 -0.84 -13.14 5.37
N CYS A 121 -0.48 -12.55 4.24
CA CYS A 121 0.58 -13.04 3.35
C CYS A 121 1.46 -11.86 2.89
N CYS A 122 2.66 -12.18 2.43
CA CYS A 122 3.62 -11.20 1.91
C CYS A 122 4.64 -11.87 0.98
N TYR A 123 5.63 -11.12 0.55
CA TYR A 123 6.78 -11.68 -0.17
C TYR A 123 7.46 -12.79 0.65
N PRO A 124 7.80 -13.95 0.03
CA PRO A 124 8.42 -15.07 0.74
C PRO A 124 9.70 -14.70 1.49
N GLY A 125 9.79 -15.16 2.74
CA GLY A 125 10.92 -14.86 3.62
C GLY A 125 10.77 -13.60 4.48
N MET A 126 9.65 -12.89 4.36
CA MET A 126 9.35 -11.71 5.18
C MET A 126 8.23 -11.93 6.20
N GLU A 127 7.77 -13.16 6.36
CA GLU A 127 6.59 -13.52 7.16
C GLU A 127 6.73 -13.11 8.64
N GLU A 128 7.93 -13.19 9.20
CA GLU A 128 8.19 -12.78 10.60
C GLU A 128 7.89 -11.30 10.84
N GLN A 129 8.03 -10.47 9.81
CA GLN A 129 7.78 -9.02 9.91
C GLN A 129 6.28 -8.67 9.86
N LEU A 130 5.41 -9.63 9.55
CA LEU A 130 3.96 -9.42 9.55
C LEU A 130 3.40 -9.25 10.96
N ASN A 131 4.00 -9.86 11.96
CA ASN A 131 3.48 -9.86 13.33
C ASN A 131 1.97 -10.20 13.35
N CYS A 132 1.56 -11.17 12.53
CA CYS A 132 0.17 -11.54 12.32
C CYS A 132 -0.21 -12.77 13.14
N LYS A 133 -1.52 -13.05 13.20
CA LYS A 133 -2.03 -14.25 13.86
C LYS A 133 -1.66 -15.52 13.08
N GLU A 134 -1.74 -15.47 11.76
CA GLU A 134 -1.46 -16.60 10.87
C GLU A 134 -0.84 -16.10 9.56
N ALA A 135 0.40 -16.49 9.30
CA ALA A 135 1.04 -16.26 8.00
C ALA A 135 0.63 -17.36 7.01
N LYS A 136 0.05 -16.97 5.88
CA LYS A 136 -0.42 -17.89 4.84
C LYS A 136 0.48 -17.84 3.62
N PHE A 137 0.80 -19.00 3.07
CA PHE A 137 1.55 -19.17 1.83
C PHE A 137 0.56 -19.38 0.67
N CYS A 138 -0.09 -18.32 0.25
CA CYS A 138 -1.10 -18.32 -0.81
C CYS A 138 -1.05 -17.02 -1.61
N SER A 139 -1.66 -17.01 -2.79
CA SER A 139 -1.57 -15.87 -3.71
C SER A 139 -2.15 -14.57 -3.14
N PHE A 140 -3.20 -14.67 -2.31
CA PHE A 140 -3.79 -13.51 -1.66
C PHE A 140 -4.52 -13.90 -0.38
N VAL A 141 -4.68 -12.95 0.52
CA VAL A 141 -5.49 -13.06 1.75
C VAL A 141 -6.37 -11.83 1.87
N THR A 142 -7.66 -12.05 2.10
CA THR A 142 -8.58 -11.01 2.55
C THR A 142 -9.08 -11.37 3.93
N ASP A 143 -8.92 -10.48 4.89
CA ASP A 143 -9.39 -10.65 6.26
C ASP A 143 -10.00 -9.34 6.78
N GLY A 144 -11.33 -9.30 6.82
CA GLY A 144 -12.08 -8.09 7.15
C GLY A 144 -11.86 -6.97 6.13
N ASN A 145 -11.31 -5.85 6.57
CA ASN A 145 -10.99 -4.69 5.75
C ASN A 145 -9.60 -4.73 5.12
N LEU A 146 -8.83 -5.80 5.35
CA LEU A 146 -7.48 -5.98 4.82
C LEU A 146 -7.48 -6.85 3.56
N SER A 147 -6.70 -6.47 2.56
CA SER A 147 -6.44 -7.26 1.37
C SER A 147 -4.93 -7.29 1.08
N LEU A 148 -4.35 -8.48 1.09
CA LEU A 148 -2.92 -8.69 0.95
C LEU A 148 -2.64 -9.63 -0.21
N ILE A 149 -1.59 -9.33 -0.97
CA ILE A 149 -1.17 -10.12 -2.13
C ILE A 149 0.27 -10.59 -1.92
N HIS A 150 0.45 -11.89 -2.11
CA HIS A 150 1.75 -12.53 -2.23
C HIS A 150 2.18 -12.52 -3.70
N ILE A 151 3.46 -12.26 -3.96
CA ILE A 151 4.03 -12.32 -5.31
C ILE A 151 5.46 -12.85 -5.27
#